data_7858cc415c2fcc79f75ff26054a8bd9f
#
_entry.id   7858cc415c2fcc79f75ff26054a8bd9f
#
_cell.length_a   1.000
_cell.length_b   1.000
_cell.length_c   1.000
_cell.angle_alpha   90.00
_cell.angle_beta   90.00
_cell.angle_gamma   90.00
#
_symmetry.space_group_name_H-M   'P 1'
#
loop_
_entity.id
_entity.type
_entity.pdbx_description
1 polymer ?
#
loop_
_entity_poly.entity_id
_entity_poly.type
_entity_poly.pdbx_seq_one_letter_code
_entity_poly.pdbx_strand_id
1 'polypeptide(L)'
;MLNIDLRGAVLGSRLAALQMEKQPQGGFIYNLEGYGSNDAMMLGLNLYGTSKRAVTHFTVALAKELQERGSKVKAGRLSPGIMITDFTVKALGGKESIALPEKTKKVYNILGDYPDVVAAHLVKGMLENTKNNAHIEWLTGGKAAWRFLTAGFNKRDFFGEK
;
A
#
# COMPACT_ATOMS: atom_id res chain seq x y z
N MET A 1 -5.46 -0.05 -15.80
CA MET A 1 -4.45 -0.02 -14.74
C MET A 1 -3.75 1.34 -14.67
N LEU A 2 -2.91 1.77 -15.63
CA LEU A 2 -2.23 3.09 -15.55
C LEU A 2 -3.17 4.28 -15.36
N ASN A 3 -4.30 4.33 -16.07
CA ASN A 3 -5.29 5.39 -15.90
C ASN A 3 -5.97 5.39 -14.53
N ILE A 4 -6.18 4.23 -13.93
CA ILE A 4 -6.83 4.10 -12.62
C ILE A 4 -5.81 4.35 -11.51
N ASP A 5 -4.74 3.56 -11.48
CA ASP A 5 -3.80 3.56 -10.36
C ASP A 5 -2.91 4.82 -10.35
N LEU A 6 -2.35 5.20 -11.50
CA LEU A 6 -1.43 6.33 -11.56
C LEU A 6 -2.15 7.65 -11.83
N ARG A 7 -2.86 7.76 -12.97
CA ARG A 7 -3.53 9.00 -13.34
C ARG A 7 -4.57 9.43 -12.30
N GLY A 8 -5.31 8.47 -11.74
CA GLY A 8 -6.27 8.73 -10.66
C GLY A 8 -5.60 9.31 -9.42
N ALA A 9 -4.49 8.70 -8.97
CA ALA A 9 -3.72 9.20 -7.83
C ALA A 9 -3.15 10.61 -8.07
N VAL A 10 -2.57 10.85 -9.26
CA VAL A 10 -2.00 12.17 -9.64
C VAL A 10 -3.08 13.25 -9.65
N LEU A 11 -4.19 13.02 -10.36
CA LEU A 11 -5.27 14.02 -10.46
C LEU A 11 -5.96 14.23 -9.12
N GLY A 12 -6.24 13.16 -8.37
CA GLY A 12 -6.84 13.24 -7.04
C GLY A 12 -5.95 14.02 -6.06
N SER A 13 -4.65 13.73 -6.03
CA SER A 13 -3.68 14.44 -5.19
C SER A 13 -3.59 15.92 -5.55
N ARG A 14 -3.58 16.25 -6.86
CA ARG A 14 -3.57 17.65 -7.32
C ARG A 14 -4.82 18.41 -6.86
N LEU A 15 -5.99 17.85 -7.07
CA LEU A 15 -7.25 18.48 -6.66
C LEU A 15 -7.34 18.63 -5.14
N ALA A 16 -6.92 17.61 -4.40
CA ALA A 16 -6.85 17.66 -2.94
C ALA A 16 -5.91 18.76 -2.46
N ALA A 17 -4.69 18.86 -3.02
CA ALA A 17 -3.74 19.91 -2.67
C ALA A 17 -4.32 21.30 -2.89
N LEU A 18 -4.91 21.55 -4.08
CA LEU A 18 -5.52 22.85 -4.41
C LEU A 18 -6.66 23.25 -3.44
N GLN A 19 -7.42 22.29 -2.93
CA GLN A 19 -8.46 22.57 -1.95
C GLN A 19 -7.91 22.75 -0.54
N MET A 20 -6.96 21.90 -0.14
CA MET A 20 -6.34 21.99 1.18
C MET A 20 -5.48 23.24 1.36
N GLU A 21 -4.86 23.76 0.29
CA GLU A 21 -4.12 25.04 0.33
C GLU A 21 -5.00 26.23 0.69
N LYS A 22 -6.32 26.14 0.46
CA LYS A 22 -7.29 27.17 0.88
C LYS A 22 -7.68 27.08 2.36
N GLN A 23 -7.30 26.00 3.03
CA GLN A 23 -7.62 25.77 4.44
C GLN A 23 -6.51 26.35 5.34
N PRO A 24 -6.85 27.03 6.44
CA PRO A 24 -5.87 27.63 7.34
C PRO A 24 -4.85 26.64 7.90
N GLN A 25 -5.27 25.39 8.17
CA GLN A 25 -4.45 24.31 8.71
C GLN A 25 -3.73 23.47 7.63
N GLY A 26 -4.05 23.67 6.34
CA GLY A 26 -3.57 22.79 5.26
C GLY A 26 -4.27 21.43 5.29
N GLY A 27 -3.50 20.35 5.13
CA GLY A 27 -4.01 18.98 5.18
C GLY A 27 -2.97 17.93 4.86
N PHE A 28 -3.40 16.66 4.84
CA PHE A 28 -2.56 15.52 4.50
C PHE A 28 -3.16 14.74 3.33
N ILE A 29 -2.32 14.44 2.35
CA ILE A 29 -2.63 13.58 1.21
C ILE A 29 -1.86 12.28 1.41
N TYR A 30 -2.56 11.14 1.40
CA TYR A 30 -1.91 9.84 1.47
C TYR A 30 -2.24 9.02 0.23
N ASN A 31 -1.20 8.52 -0.43
CA ASN A 31 -1.35 7.58 -1.54
C ASN A 31 -1.01 6.16 -1.09
N LEU A 32 -1.82 5.20 -1.53
CA LEU A 32 -1.70 3.80 -1.16
C LEU A 32 -0.69 3.09 -2.08
N GLU A 33 0.35 2.55 -1.47
CA GLU A 33 1.32 1.68 -2.13
C GLU A 33 0.72 0.29 -2.42
N GLY A 34 1.44 -0.49 -3.19
CA GLY A 34 1.10 -1.86 -3.51
C GLY A 34 2.32 -2.64 -3.92
N TYR A 35 2.12 -3.90 -4.35
CA TYR A 35 3.22 -4.73 -4.83
C TYR A 35 3.97 -4.03 -5.98
N GLY A 36 5.30 -4.02 -5.91
CA GLY A 36 6.16 -3.31 -6.86
C GLY A 36 6.60 -1.91 -6.43
N SER A 37 5.97 -1.32 -5.41
CA SER A 37 6.37 0.00 -4.88
C SER A 37 7.82 0.04 -4.38
N ASN A 38 8.36 -1.11 -3.96
CA ASN A 38 9.72 -1.32 -3.46
C ASN A 38 10.62 -2.09 -4.43
N ASP A 39 10.35 -1.99 -5.73
CA ASP A 39 11.07 -2.68 -6.81
C ASP A 39 10.91 -4.22 -6.84
N ALA A 40 10.04 -4.78 -6.01
CA ALA A 40 9.71 -6.20 -6.08
C ALA A 40 8.98 -6.53 -7.38
N MET A 41 9.32 -7.67 -8.00
CA MET A 41 8.76 -8.09 -9.28
C MET A 41 8.08 -9.45 -9.15
N MET A 42 6.94 -9.58 -9.83
CA MET A 42 6.21 -10.83 -9.97
C MET A 42 5.69 -10.97 -11.40
N LEU A 43 5.82 -12.15 -11.96
CA LEU A 43 5.27 -12.45 -13.28
C LEU A 43 3.75 -12.20 -13.30
N GLY A 44 3.27 -11.58 -14.36
CA GLY A 44 1.85 -11.20 -14.51
C GLY A 44 1.46 -9.88 -13.85
N LEU A 45 2.28 -9.28 -12.98
CA LEU A 45 2.01 -8.01 -12.31
C LEU A 45 2.84 -6.83 -12.82
N ASN A 46 3.45 -6.92 -13.99
CA ASN A 46 4.34 -5.90 -14.54
C ASN A 46 3.67 -4.50 -14.56
N LEU A 47 2.54 -4.35 -15.24
CA LEU A 47 1.85 -3.04 -15.33
C LEU A 47 1.35 -2.55 -13.97
N TYR A 48 0.91 -3.46 -13.09
CA TYR A 48 0.50 -3.11 -11.74
C TYR A 48 1.69 -2.59 -10.91
N GLY A 49 2.79 -3.34 -10.87
CA GLY A 49 4.00 -2.96 -10.16
C GLY A 49 4.57 -1.63 -10.68
N THR A 50 4.61 -1.45 -12.00
CA THR A 50 5.02 -0.20 -12.63
C THR A 50 4.14 0.97 -12.17
N SER A 51 2.82 0.82 -12.18
CA SER A 51 1.91 1.88 -11.73
C SER A 51 2.11 2.21 -10.24
N LYS A 52 2.29 1.20 -9.38
CA LYS A 52 2.50 1.39 -7.94
C LYS A 52 3.86 2.02 -7.62
N ARG A 53 4.90 1.65 -8.37
CA ARG A 53 6.21 2.32 -8.28
C ARG A 53 6.13 3.79 -8.69
N ALA A 54 5.40 4.09 -9.77
CA ALA A 54 5.17 5.45 -10.21
C ALA A 54 4.39 6.28 -9.17
N VAL A 55 3.36 5.71 -8.54
CA VAL A 55 2.62 6.37 -7.44
C VAL A 55 3.53 6.66 -6.24
N THR A 56 4.40 5.72 -5.88
CA THR A 56 5.39 5.93 -4.81
C THR A 56 6.32 7.09 -5.13
N HIS A 57 6.92 7.10 -6.32
CA HIS A 57 7.80 8.18 -6.77
C HIS A 57 7.06 9.53 -6.79
N PHE A 58 5.88 9.56 -7.41
CA PHE A 58 5.04 10.76 -7.47
C PHE A 58 4.75 11.32 -6.09
N THR A 59 4.41 10.47 -5.12
CA THR A 59 4.06 10.92 -3.77
C THR A 59 5.25 11.54 -3.04
N VAL A 60 6.44 10.95 -3.17
CA VAL A 60 7.68 11.49 -2.61
C VAL A 60 8.03 12.84 -3.25
N ALA A 61 7.92 12.93 -4.58
CA ALA A 61 8.17 14.18 -5.32
C ALA A 61 7.17 15.26 -4.91
N LEU A 62 5.87 14.93 -4.84
CA LEU A 62 4.83 15.85 -4.38
C LEU A 62 5.10 16.39 -2.97
N ALA A 63 5.48 15.51 -2.04
CA ALA A 63 5.82 15.93 -0.68
C ALA A 63 6.96 16.95 -0.67
N LYS A 64 8.00 16.71 -1.48
CA LYS A 64 9.14 17.63 -1.62
C LYS A 64 8.72 18.97 -2.24
N GLU A 65 7.97 18.95 -3.33
CA GLU A 65 7.48 20.16 -3.99
C GLU A 65 6.60 21.03 -3.08
N LEU A 66 5.69 20.41 -2.33
CA LEU A 66 4.84 21.10 -1.36
C LEU A 66 5.69 21.76 -0.26
N GLN A 67 6.71 21.08 0.22
CA GLN A 67 7.63 21.62 1.23
C GLN A 67 8.46 22.80 0.70
N GLU A 68 9.00 22.69 -0.50
CA GLU A 68 9.79 23.76 -1.14
C GLU A 68 8.97 25.03 -1.41
N ARG A 69 7.66 24.88 -1.65
CA ARG A 69 6.73 26.01 -1.79
C ARG A 69 6.27 26.61 -0.44
N GLY A 70 6.70 26.06 0.69
CA GLY A 70 6.21 26.45 2.00
C GLY A 70 4.73 26.12 2.25
N SER A 71 4.17 25.15 1.51
CA SER A 71 2.78 24.74 1.67
C SER A 71 2.53 24.11 3.05
N LYS A 72 1.35 24.35 3.62
CA LYS A 72 0.87 23.65 4.82
C LYS A 72 0.30 22.28 4.50
N VAL A 73 0.11 21.96 3.22
CA VAL A 73 -0.29 20.63 2.76
C VAL A 73 0.91 19.71 2.78
N LYS A 74 0.68 18.48 3.23
CA LYS A 74 1.70 17.44 3.32
C LYS A 74 1.27 16.21 2.54
N ALA A 75 2.23 15.45 2.05
CA ALA A 75 1.94 14.19 1.38
C ALA A 75 2.72 13.05 2.04
N GLY A 76 2.15 11.84 2.01
CA GLY A 76 2.73 10.64 2.57
C GLY A 76 2.25 9.38 1.86
N ARG A 77 2.80 8.25 2.26
CA ARG A 77 2.54 6.93 1.68
C ARG A 77 2.00 5.99 2.73
N LEU A 78 1.05 5.16 2.31
CA LEU A 78 0.51 4.07 3.11
C LEU A 78 0.94 2.75 2.49
N SER A 79 1.62 1.91 3.26
CA SER A 79 2.06 0.58 2.82
C SER A 79 1.29 -0.51 3.59
N PRO A 80 0.23 -1.08 2.99
CA PRO A 80 -0.62 -2.06 3.66
C PRO A 80 0.04 -3.44 3.80
N GLY A 81 1.13 -3.69 3.10
CA GLY A 81 1.67 -5.04 2.98
C GLY A 81 0.76 -5.97 2.18
N ILE A 82 0.68 -7.23 2.59
CA ILE A 82 -0.15 -8.24 1.92
C ILE A 82 -1.54 -8.26 2.57
N MET A 83 -2.56 -7.84 1.82
CA MET A 83 -3.96 -7.91 2.26
C MET A 83 -4.68 -9.07 1.57
N ILE A 84 -5.43 -9.83 2.36
CA ILE A 84 -6.29 -10.91 1.84
C ILE A 84 -7.62 -10.27 1.41
N THR A 85 -7.73 -9.99 0.13
CA THR A 85 -8.85 -9.32 -0.51
C THR A 85 -9.36 -10.16 -1.69
N ASP A 86 -10.51 -9.80 -2.24
CA ASP A 86 -11.03 -10.37 -3.48
C ASP A 86 -10.02 -10.27 -4.63
N PHE A 87 -9.26 -9.17 -4.71
CA PHE A 87 -8.19 -9.03 -5.70
C PHE A 87 -7.12 -10.11 -5.52
N THR A 88 -6.69 -10.35 -4.28
CA THR A 88 -5.69 -11.38 -3.97
C THR A 88 -6.23 -12.78 -4.25
N VAL A 89 -7.47 -13.06 -3.87
CA VAL A 89 -8.09 -14.38 -4.01
C VAL A 89 -8.52 -14.63 -5.45
N LYS A 90 -9.15 -13.67 -6.14
CA LYS A 90 -9.71 -13.81 -7.49
C LYS A 90 -8.70 -13.55 -8.60
N ALA A 91 -7.86 -12.51 -8.46
CA ALA A 91 -6.88 -12.16 -9.49
C ALA A 91 -5.67 -13.10 -9.50
N LEU A 92 -5.35 -13.70 -8.36
CA LEU A 92 -4.22 -14.61 -8.19
C LEU A 92 -4.64 -16.08 -8.03
N GLY A 93 -5.93 -16.41 -7.86
CA GLY A 93 -6.39 -17.78 -7.55
C GLY A 93 -7.85 -18.08 -7.89
N GLY A 94 -8.57 -17.22 -8.63
CA GLY A 94 -9.96 -17.47 -9.04
C GLY A 94 -10.11 -18.63 -10.03
N LYS A 95 -11.34 -19.19 -10.17
CA LYS A 95 -11.66 -20.39 -10.95
C LYS A 95 -11.20 -20.42 -12.43
N GLU A 96 -10.77 -19.29 -12.97
CA GLU A 96 -10.28 -19.15 -14.36
C GLU A 96 -8.85 -18.57 -14.43
N SER A 97 -8.17 -18.32 -13.32
CA SER A 97 -6.81 -17.80 -13.26
C SER A 97 -5.82 -18.84 -12.76
N ILE A 98 -4.56 -18.68 -13.14
CA ILE A 98 -3.45 -19.52 -12.71
C ILE A 98 -3.49 -19.67 -11.19
N ALA A 99 -3.71 -20.91 -10.71
CA ALA A 99 -3.71 -21.21 -9.28
C ALA A 99 -2.43 -20.68 -8.63
N LEU A 100 -2.58 -19.97 -7.50
CA LEU A 100 -1.43 -19.48 -6.76
C LEU A 100 -0.46 -20.63 -6.46
N PRO A 101 0.82 -20.50 -6.82
CA PRO A 101 1.82 -21.49 -6.43
C PRO A 101 1.80 -21.71 -4.91
N GLU A 102 1.97 -22.95 -4.47
CA GLU A 102 1.93 -23.29 -3.03
C GLU A 102 2.94 -22.48 -2.19
N LYS A 103 4.11 -22.16 -2.77
CA LYS A 103 5.08 -21.26 -2.13
C LYS A 103 4.51 -19.87 -1.88
N THR A 104 3.75 -19.33 -2.82
CA THR A 104 3.09 -18.01 -2.70
C THR A 104 2.00 -18.06 -1.63
N LYS A 105 1.14 -19.09 -1.62
CA LYS A 105 0.13 -19.27 -0.57
C LYS A 105 0.76 -19.32 0.83
N LYS A 106 1.87 -20.05 0.99
CA LYS A 106 2.61 -20.09 2.26
C LYS A 106 3.07 -18.70 2.71
N VAL A 107 3.65 -17.91 1.80
CA VAL A 107 4.07 -16.54 2.11
C VAL A 107 2.88 -15.67 2.51
N TYR A 108 1.76 -15.77 1.80
CA TYR A 108 0.54 -15.03 2.12
C TYR A 108 -0.05 -15.46 3.47
N ASN A 109 -0.03 -16.74 3.79
CA ASN A 109 -0.47 -17.24 5.10
C ASN A 109 0.44 -16.75 6.25
N ILE A 110 1.71 -16.51 5.99
CA ILE A 110 2.65 -15.96 7.00
C ILE A 110 2.50 -14.44 7.13
N LEU A 111 2.49 -13.72 6.01
CA LEU A 111 2.61 -12.27 5.99
C LEU A 111 1.27 -11.53 5.80
N GLY A 112 0.24 -12.19 5.28
CA GLY A 112 -1.04 -11.57 4.98
C GLY A 112 -1.86 -11.22 6.22
N ASP A 113 -2.76 -10.25 6.06
CA ASP A 113 -3.78 -9.90 7.05
C ASP A 113 -5.08 -9.46 6.37
N TYR A 114 -6.18 -9.45 7.09
CA TYR A 114 -7.45 -8.93 6.61
C TYR A 114 -7.45 -7.39 6.54
N PRO A 115 -8.22 -6.82 5.61
CA PRO A 115 -8.24 -5.37 5.38
C PRO A 115 -8.62 -4.52 6.60
N ASP A 116 -9.53 -4.99 7.44
CA ASP A 116 -9.98 -4.29 8.66
C ASP A 116 -8.84 -4.10 9.67
N VAL A 117 -8.03 -5.13 9.88
CA VAL A 117 -6.86 -5.09 10.78
C VAL A 117 -5.80 -4.11 10.24
N VAL A 118 -5.53 -4.18 8.93
CA VAL A 118 -4.55 -3.30 8.28
C VAL A 118 -5.04 -1.85 8.29
N ALA A 119 -6.32 -1.63 7.94
CA ALA A 119 -6.91 -0.31 7.89
C ALA A 119 -6.89 0.40 9.25
N ALA A 120 -7.22 -0.31 10.33
CA ALA A 120 -7.17 0.27 11.67
C ALA A 120 -5.79 0.82 12.02
N HIS A 121 -4.71 0.09 11.70
CA HIS A 121 -3.34 0.55 11.91
C HIS A 121 -2.99 1.77 11.05
N LEU A 122 -3.32 1.72 9.76
CA LEU A 122 -3.00 2.81 8.83
C LEU A 122 -3.73 4.09 9.22
N VAL A 123 -5.02 3.99 9.56
CA VAL A 123 -5.83 5.14 10.00
C VAL A 123 -5.25 5.74 11.29
N LYS A 124 -4.90 4.91 12.28
CA LYS A 124 -4.23 5.40 13.48
C LYS A 124 -2.96 6.15 13.15
N GLY A 125 -2.09 5.58 12.30
CA GLY A 125 -0.86 6.23 11.86
C GLY A 125 -1.10 7.54 11.10
N MET A 126 -2.16 7.63 10.28
CA MET A 126 -2.55 8.87 9.59
C MET A 126 -2.97 9.97 10.58
N LEU A 127 -3.76 9.61 11.61
CA LEU A 127 -4.26 10.57 12.61
C LEU A 127 -3.14 11.08 13.54
N GLU A 128 -2.17 10.24 13.86
CA GLU A 128 -1.03 10.58 14.72
C GLU A 128 0.12 11.26 13.97
N ASN A 129 0.13 11.20 12.63
CA ASN A 129 1.23 11.73 11.85
C ASN A 129 1.23 13.25 11.74
N THR A 130 2.38 13.86 12.02
CA THR A 130 2.62 15.29 11.82
C THR A 130 3.69 15.59 10.77
N LYS A 131 4.33 14.56 10.20
CA LYS A 131 5.51 14.71 9.33
C LYS A 131 5.09 14.71 7.86
N ASN A 132 5.76 15.55 7.07
CA ASN A 132 5.71 15.46 5.62
C ASN A 132 6.53 14.24 5.14
N ASN A 133 6.18 13.70 3.97
CA ASN A 133 6.78 12.49 3.39
C ASN A 133 6.75 11.27 4.34
N ALA A 134 5.73 11.17 5.18
CA ALA A 134 5.57 10.03 6.06
C ALA A 134 5.37 8.74 5.26
N HIS A 135 5.93 7.64 5.77
CA HIS A 135 5.70 6.29 5.27
C HIS A 135 5.11 5.46 6.41
N ILE A 136 3.81 5.19 6.33
CA ILE A 136 3.07 4.43 7.34
C ILE A 136 2.91 3.01 6.83
N GLU A 137 3.57 2.07 7.49
CA GLU A 137 3.65 0.67 7.07
C GLU A 137 2.97 -0.25 8.08
N TRP A 138 2.14 -1.16 7.57
CA TRP A 138 1.61 -2.28 8.37
C TRP A 138 2.63 -3.41 8.50
N LEU A 139 3.24 -3.80 7.37
CA LEU A 139 4.20 -4.92 7.31
C LEU A 139 5.63 -4.37 7.22
N THR A 140 6.19 -3.99 8.35
CA THR A 140 7.60 -3.58 8.44
C THR A 140 8.54 -4.78 8.28
N GLY A 141 9.80 -4.53 7.89
CA GLY A 141 10.81 -5.59 7.78
C GLY A 141 10.97 -6.41 9.05
N GLY A 142 10.97 -5.76 10.22
CA GLY A 142 11.03 -6.45 11.53
C GLY A 142 9.81 -7.32 11.79
N LYS A 143 8.60 -6.83 11.48
CA LYS A 143 7.37 -7.61 11.60
C LYS A 143 7.35 -8.81 10.67
N ALA A 144 7.83 -8.64 9.44
CA ALA A 144 7.94 -9.73 8.48
C ALA A 144 8.93 -10.82 8.96
N ALA A 145 10.12 -10.41 9.41
CA ALA A 145 11.11 -11.33 9.97
C ALA A 145 10.56 -12.10 11.19
N TRP A 146 9.91 -11.41 12.12
CA TRP A 146 9.27 -12.04 13.27
C TRP A 146 8.21 -13.07 12.88
N ARG A 147 7.38 -12.75 11.89
CA ARG A 147 6.35 -13.67 11.37
C ARG A 147 6.93 -14.92 10.73
N PHE A 148 8.03 -14.80 10.01
CA PHE A 148 8.74 -15.97 9.47
C PHE A 148 9.32 -16.84 10.59
N LEU A 149 9.94 -16.25 11.60
CA LEU A 149 10.50 -17.00 12.73
C LEU A 149 9.42 -17.75 13.52
N THR A 150 8.25 -17.17 13.65
CA THR A 150 7.14 -17.76 14.44
C THR A 150 6.15 -18.57 13.60
N ALA A 151 6.34 -18.69 12.29
CA ALA A 151 5.40 -19.34 11.37
C ALA A 151 5.10 -20.81 11.73
N GLY A 152 6.07 -21.51 12.33
CA GLY A 152 5.87 -22.90 12.78
C GLY A 152 4.87 -23.03 13.93
N PHE A 153 4.74 -21.99 14.74
CA PHE A 153 3.83 -21.95 15.92
C PHE A 153 2.50 -21.26 15.59
N ASN A 154 2.49 -20.30 14.68
CA ASN A 154 1.32 -19.51 14.28
C ASN A 154 0.84 -19.94 12.89
N LYS A 155 0.18 -21.10 12.82
CA LYS A 155 -0.39 -21.61 11.56
C LYS A 155 -1.64 -20.80 11.21
N ARG A 156 -1.59 -20.08 10.09
CA ARG A 156 -2.72 -19.37 9.49
C ARG A 156 -2.98 -19.96 8.11
N ASP A 157 -4.24 -20.09 7.74
CA ASP A 157 -4.65 -20.53 6.41
C ASP A 157 -5.78 -19.64 5.88
N PHE A 158 -5.45 -18.80 4.90
CA PHE A 158 -6.39 -17.91 4.22
C PHE A 158 -6.99 -18.51 2.96
N PHE A 159 -6.52 -19.67 2.52
CA PHE A 159 -6.88 -20.31 1.25
C PHE A 159 -7.50 -21.70 1.44
N GLY A 160 -7.58 -22.20 2.66
CA GLY A 160 -8.25 -23.44 3.00
C GLY A 160 -9.74 -23.38 2.67
N GLU A 161 -10.32 -24.47 2.22
CA GLU A 161 -11.76 -24.59 2.05
C GLU A 161 -12.46 -24.39 3.40
N LYS A 162 -13.43 -23.46 3.42
CA LYS A 162 -14.37 -23.31 4.50
C LYS A 162 -15.51 -24.27 4.33
#